data_787330492f42f3225bb8479540187e53
#
_entry.id   787330492f42f3225bb8479540187e53
#
_cell.length_a   1.000
_cell.length_b   1.000
_cell.length_c   1.000
_cell.angle_alpha   90.00
_cell.angle_beta   90.00
_cell.angle_gamma   90.00
#
_symmetry.space_group_name_H-M   'P 1'
#
loop_
_entity.id
_entity.type
_entity.pdbx_description
1 polymer ?
#
loop_
_entity_poly.entity_id
_entity_poly.type
_entity_poly.pdbx_seq_one_letter_code
_entity_poly.pdbx_strand_id
1 'polypeptide(L)'
;MGSMALIVFFRGINVGGHRAFRPSVLAKELGIYDAVNVGAAGTLVVRKPGLRAKFLGELRRKLPFEATIAFCDGGDLIRLEMANPFGSEPPSADVVQFVSILSEAGRRGVSLPIALPEGAEWLVRIIGSKNRLVYGVYRRHMKTIGYLGQIDRLFGVPATTRSWNTILSVLRILKSH
;
A
#
# COMPACT_ATOMS: atom_id res chain seq x y z
N MET A 1 -11.40 15.19 -19.37
CA MET A 1 -10.40 14.89 -18.34
C MET A 1 -10.21 13.40 -18.23
N GLY A 2 -8.98 12.96 -18.37
CA GLY A 2 -8.66 11.56 -18.12
C GLY A 2 -8.94 11.19 -16.67
N SER A 3 -9.50 10.00 -16.46
CA SER A 3 -9.66 9.42 -15.13
C SER A 3 -8.28 9.27 -14.48
N MET A 4 -8.13 9.65 -13.21
CA MET A 4 -6.88 9.49 -12.49
C MET A 4 -6.57 7.99 -12.32
N ALA A 5 -5.30 7.63 -12.46
CA ALA A 5 -4.85 6.27 -12.23
C ALA A 5 -5.20 5.82 -10.81
N LEU A 6 -5.62 4.56 -10.68
CA LEU A 6 -5.94 3.93 -9.42
C LEU A 6 -4.86 2.90 -9.09
N ILE A 7 -4.40 2.89 -7.85
CA ILE A 7 -3.45 1.89 -7.37
C ILE A 7 -4.20 0.96 -6.44
N VAL A 8 -4.12 -0.34 -6.70
CA VAL A 8 -4.81 -1.37 -5.91
C VAL A 8 -3.78 -2.24 -5.21
N PHE A 9 -3.99 -2.46 -3.92
CA PHE A 9 -3.11 -3.25 -3.08
C PHE A 9 -3.90 -4.41 -2.48
N PHE A 10 -3.42 -5.64 -2.70
CA PHE A 10 -4.02 -6.83 -2.11
C PHE A 10 -3.31 -7.19 -0.80
N ARG A 11 -4.09 -7.57 0.20
CA ARG A 11 -3.59 -8.04 1.48
C ARG A 11 -3.85 -9.53 1.61
N GLY A 12 -2.83 -10.27 2.06
CA GLY A 12 -2.99 -11.68 2.41
C GLY A 12 -3.09 -12.65 1.25
N ILE A 13 -2.69 -12.25 0.05
CA ILE A 13 -2.59 -13.19 -1.08
C ILE A 13 -1.29 -13.98 -0.97
N ASN A 14 -1.31 -15.22 -1.49
CA ASN A 14 -0.15 -16.14 -1.52
C ASN A 14 0.41 -16.48 -0.14
N VAL A 15 -0.38 -16.30 0.92
CA VAL A 15 0.00 -16.69 2.28
C VAL A 15 -0.39 -18.16 2.51
N GLY A 16 0.56 -18.97 2.99
CA GLY A 16 0.31 -20.35 3.35
C GLY A 16 0.12 -21.34 2.20
N GLY A 17 0.37 -20.94 0.97
CA GLY A 17 0.35 -21.83 -0.19
C GLY A 17 -1.02 -22.34 -0.65
N HIS A 18 -2.10 -21.99 0.05
CA HIS A 18 -3.46 -22.49 -0.25
C HIS A 18 -4.20 -21.64 -1.28
N ARG A 19 -3.70 -20.45 -1.58
CA ARG A 19 -4.33 -19.49 -2.47
C ARG A 19 -3.34 -19.05 -3.53
N ALA A 20 -2.83 -20.04 -4.31
CA ALA A 20 -1.92 -19.74 -5.41
C ALA A 20 -2.63 -18.81 -6.40
N PHE A 21 -2.17 -17.60 -6.44
CA PHE A 21 -2.76 -16.53 -7.24
C PHE A 21 -1.64 -15.74 -7.89
N ARG A 22 -1.79 -15.47 -9.19
CA ARG A 22 -0.78 -14.72 -9.95
C ARG A 22 -1.31 -13.34 -10.30
N PRO A 23 -0.85 -12.29 -9.60
CA PRO A 23 -1.27 -10.92 -9.90
C PRO A 23 -0.98 -10.50 -11.35
N SER A 24 0.07 -11.02 -11.96
CA SER A 24 0.41 -10.72 -13.36
C SER A 24 -0.64 -11.25 -14.35
N VAL A 25 -1.24 -12.41 -14.05
CA VAL A 25 -2.32 -12.97 -14.88
C VAL A 25 -3.57 -12.11 -14.75
N LEU A 26 -3.91 -11.71 -13.53
CA LEU A 26 -5.04 -10.81 -13.27
C LEU A 26 -4.87 -9.48 -14.01
N ALA A 27 -3.66 -8.91 -13.99
CA ALA A 27 -3.36 -7.68 -14.71
C ALA A 27 -3.63 -7.82 -16.21
N LYS A 28 -3.28 -8.95 -16.81
CA LYS A 28 -3.59 -9.23 -18.23
C LYS A 28 -5.08 -9.30 -18.48
N GLU A 29 -5.84 -9.95 -17.60
CA GLU A 29 -7.29 -10.04 -17.71
C GLU A 29 -7.97 -8.68 -17.59
N LEU A 30 -7.32 -7.72 -16.92
CA LEU A 30 -7.76 -6.34 -16.77
C LEU A 30 -7.09 -5.39 -17.76
N GLY A 31 -6.62 -5.93 -18.90
CA GLY A 31 -5.87 -5.15 -19.90
C GLY A 31 -6.62 -3.97 -20.49
N ILE A 32 -7.96 -4.05 -20.58
CA ILE A 32 -8.79 -2.93 -21.06
C ILE A 32 -8.70 -1.69 -20.15
N TYR A 33 -8.30 -1.88 -18.89
CA TYR A 33 -8.10 -0.81 -17.92
C TYR A 33 -6.64 -0.36 -17.86
N ASP A 34 -5.80 -0.89 -18.73
CA ASP A 34 -4.36 -0.63 -18.73
C ASP A 34 -3.75 -0.92 -17.35
N ALA A 35 -3.99 -2.15 -16.85
CA ALA A 35 -3.52 -2.61 -15.56
C ALA A 35 -2.13 -3.24 -15.68
N VAL A 36 -1.23 -2.85 -14.77
CA VAL A 36 0.15 -3.35 -14.70
C VAL A 36 0.41 -3.87 -13.29
N ASN A 37 0.94 -5.10 -13.19
CA ASN A 37 1.32 -5.67 -11.91
C ASN A 37 2.71 -5.19 -11.48
N VAL A 38 2.86 -4.92 -10.18
CA VAL A 38 4.13 -4.54 -9.56
C VAL A 38 4.46 -5.54 -8.45
N GLY A 39 5.50 -6.33 -8.66
CA GLY A 39 5.99 -7.30 -7.68
C GLY A 39 5.04 -8.46 -7.43
N ALA A 40 5.38 -9.30 -6.45
CA ALA A 40 4.68 -10.54 -6.13
C ALA A 40 3.61 -10.38 -5.04
N ALA A 41 3.63 -9.28 -4.31
CA ALA A 41 2.73 -9.06 -3.18
C ALA A 41 1.31 -8.67 -3.59
N GLY A 42 1.08 -8.38 -4.87
CA GLY A 42 -0.23 -7.98 -5.39
C GLY A 42 -0.45 -6.48 -5.31
N THR A 43 0.22 -5.75 -6.17
CA THR A 43 0.06 -4.31 -6.36
C THR A 43 -0.23 -4.05 -7.84
N LEU A 44 -1.35 -3.43 -8.14
CA LEU A 44 -1.74 -3.11 -9.52
C LEU A 44 -1.78 -1.61 -9.73
N VAL A 45 -1.15 -1.15 -10.81
CA VAL A 45 -1.33 0.20 -11.33
C VAL A 45 -2.36 0.14 -12.44
N VAL A 46 -3.49 0.80 -12.26
CA VAL A 46 -4.59 0.83 -13.22
C VAL A 46 -4.68 2.23 -13.80
N ARG A 47 -4.16 2.39 -15.03
CA ARG A 47 -4.06 3.74 -15.63
C ARG A 47 -5.38 4.26 -16.16
N LYS A 48 -6.29 3.37 -16.55
CA LYS A 48 -7.59 3.72 -17.14
C LYS A 48 -8.73 3.03 -16.38
N PRO A 49 -8.94 3.36 -15.08
CA PRO A 49 -9.95 2.66 -14.29
C PRO A 49 -11.39 2.93 -14.72
N GLY A 50 -11.65 4.01 -15.44
CA GLY A 50 -13.01 4.42 -15.76
C GLY A 50 -13.81 4.72 -14.49
N LEU A 51 -15.01 4.20 -14.40
CA LEU A 51 -15.84 4.30 -13.20
C LEU A 51 -15.30 3.36 -12.12
N ARG A 52 -14.83 3.92 -11.02
CA ARG A 52 -14.17 3.19 -9.94
C ARG A 52 -15.02 2.02 -9.41
N ALA A 53 -16.31 2.25 -9.14
CA ALA A 53 -17.19 1.21 -8.60
C ALA A 53 -17.34 0.04 -9.57
N LYS A 54 -17.45 0.32 -10.86
CA LYS A 54 -17.55 -0.71 -11.89
C LYS A 54 -16.26 -1.52 -11.98
N PHE A 55 -15.12 -0.83 -12.00
CA PHE A 55 -13.80 -1.49 -12.03
C PHE A 55 -13.60 -2.39 -10.80
N LEU A 56 -13.85 -1.88 -9.59
CA LEU A 56 -13.68 -2.65 -8.37
C LEU A 56 -14.62 -3.85 -8.29
N GLY A 57 -15.85 -3.72 -8.79
CA GLY A 57 -16.78 -4.84 -8.88
C GLY A 57 -16.30 -5.93 -9.82
N GLU A 58 -15.75 -5.56 -10.97
CA GLU A 58 -15.18 -6.51 -11.92
C GLU A 58 -13.93 -7.17 -11.38
N LEU A 59 -13.07 -6.39 -10.72
CA LEU A 59 -11.88 -6.92 -10.06
C LEU A 59 -12.23 -8.01 -9.03
N ARG A 60 -13.21 -7.73 -8.16
CA ARG A 60 -13.63 -8.69 -7.13
C ARG A 60 -14.19 -9.98 -7.73
N ARG A 61 -14.92 -9.89 -8.85
CA ARG A 61 -15.44 -11.08 -9.53
C ARG A 61 -14.35 -11.97 -10.12
N LYS A 62 -13.22 -11.37 -10.49
CA LYS A 62 -12.09 -12.11 -11.08
C LYS A 62 -11.17 -12.73 -10.03
N LEU A 63 -11.31 -12.35 -8.76
CA LEU A 63 -10.52 -12.93 -7.70
C LEU A 63 -11.08 -14.30 -7.31
N PRO A 64 -10.22 -15.34 -7.15
CA PRO A 64 -10.67 -16.68 -6.78
C PRO A 64 -11.06 -16.81 -5.32
N PHE A 65 -10.92 -15.75 -4.52
CA PHE A 65 -11.21 -15.71 -3.08
C PHE A 65 -11.53 -14.30 -2.66
N GLU A 66 -12.12 -14.14 -1.49
CA GLU A 66 -12.24 -12.82 -0.88
C GLU A 66 -10.86 -12.32 -0.43
N ALA A 67 -10.49 -11.16 -0.90
CA ALA A 67 -9.24 -10.50 -0.52
C ALA A 67 -9.56 -9.13 0.07
N THR A 68 -8.79 -8.74 1.08
CA THR A 68 -8.81 -7.36 1.55
C THR A 68 -8.11 -6.50 0.51
N ILE A 69 -8.81 -5.51 0.00
CA ILE A 69 -8.31 -4.61 -1.02
C ILE A 69 -8.21 -3.21 -0.43
N ALA A 70 -7.03 -2.61 -0.54
CA ALA A 70 -6.85 -1.19 -0.30
C ALA A 70 -6.56 -0.51 -1.64
N PHE A 71 -6.97 0.73 -1.80
CA PHE A 71 -6.66 1.48 -3.01
C PHE A 71 -6.45 2.95 -2.71
N CYS A 72 -5.70 3.62 -3.57
CA CYS A 72 -5.51 5.06 -3.52
C CYS A 72 -5.41 5.61 -4.94
N ASP A 73 -5.60 6.92 -5.06
CA ASP A 73 -5.35 7.61 -6.32
C ASP A 73 -3.85 7.73 -6.57
N GLY A 74 -3.43 7.58 -7.82
CA GLY A 74 -2.02 7.76 -8.18
C GLY A 74 -1.49 9.14 -7.79
N GLY A 75 -2.33 10.16 -7.88
CA GLY A 75 -1.98 11.52 -7.47
C GLY A 75 -1.62 11.64 -5.98
N ASP A 76 -2.23 10.84 -5.12
CA ASP A 76 -1.89 10.85 -3.69
C ASP A 76 -0.46 10.36 -3.46
N LEU A 77 -0.03 9.32 -4.18
CA LEU A 77 1.35 8.83 -4.09
C LEU A 77 2.35 9.83 -4.66
N ILE A 78 2.01 10.49 -5.75
CA ILE A 78 2.85 11.54 -6.34
C ILE A 78 3.03 12.69 -5.36
N ARG A 79 1.97 13.15 -4.73
CA ARG A 79 2.04 14.20 -3.71
C ARG A 79 2.85 13.78 -2.50
N LEU A 80 2.73 12.52 -2.08
CA LEU A 80 3.53 12.00 -0.98
C LEU A 80 5.02 12.02 -1.32
N GLU A 81 5.40 11.59 -2.51
CA GLU A 81 6.79 11.64 -2.97
C GLU A 81 7.32 13.08 -2.98
N MET A 82 6.53 14.02 -3.50
CA MET A 82 6.91 15.43 -3.56
C MET A 82 7.10 16.06 -2.20
N ALA A 83 6.39 15.57 -1.19
CA ALA A 83 6.51 16.03 0.19
C ALA A 83 7.77 15.51 0.89
N ASN A 84 8.55 14.64 0.25
CA ASN A 84 9.76 14.03 0.80
C ASN A 84 9.53 13.45 2.21
N PRO A 85 8.67 12.42 2.32
CA PRO A 85 8.17 11.96 3.63
C PRO A 85 9.24 11.38 4.55
N PHE A 86 10.38 10.96 3.99
CA PHE A 86 11.47 10.34 4.73
C PHE A 86 12.73 11.23 4.79
N GLY A 87 12.59 12.54 4.51
CA GLY A 87 13.74 13.44 4.41
C GLY A 87 14.57 13.55 5.68
N SER A 88 13.95 13.33 6.86
CA SER A 88 14.64 13.33 8.15
C SER A 88 15.16 11.96 8.59
N GLU A 89 14.88 10.92 7.81
CA GLU A 89 15.23 9.53 8.13
C GLU A 89 16.35 9.06 7.20
N PRO A 90 17.60 8.93 7.70
CA PRO A 90 18.70 8.47 6.87
C PRO A 90 18.45 7.02 6.43
N PRO A 91 18.76 6.68 5.17
CA PRO A 91 18.69 5.29 4.74
C PRO A 91 19.70 4.44 5.52
N SER A 92 19.28 3.23 5.89
CA SER A 92 20.09 2.29 6.65
C SER A 92 19.80 0.87 6.17
N ALA A 93 20.79 -0.01 6.26
CA ALA A 93 20.62 -1.41 5.89
C ALA A 93 19.57 -2.12 6.77
N ASP A 94 19.41 -1.66 8.01
CA ASP A 94 18.51 -2.28 8.99
C ASP A 94 17.11 -1.66 9.00
N VAL A 95 16.92 -0.53 8.31
CA VAL A 95 15.68 0.25 8.37
C VAL A 95 15.05 0.29 7.00
N VAL A 96 13.75 -0.07 6.94
CA VAL A 96 12.95 -0.06 5.73
C VAL A 96 11.92 1.05 5.83
N GLN A 97 11.88 1.91 4.82
CA GLN A 97 10.83 2.90 4.64
C GLN A 97 9.58 2.21 4.09
N PHE A 98 8.40 2.55 4.60
CA PHE A 98 7.15 1.91 4.19
C PHE A 98 6.01 2.90 4.05
N VAL A 99 5.00 2.47 3.30
CA VAL A 99 3.68 3.11 3.24
C VAL A 99 2.62 2.06 3.51
N SER A 100 1.70 2.36 4.40
CA SER A 100 0.51 1.56 4.65
C SER A 100 -0.70 2.29 4.07
N ILE A 101 -1.48 1.58 3.28
CA ILE A 101 -2.65 2.11 2.61
C ILE A 101 -3.88 1.60 3.38
N LEU A 102 -4.66 2.53 3.93
CA LEU A 102 -5.88 2.20 4.66
C LEU A 102 -6.98 1.80 3.69
N SER A 103 -7.75 0.78 4.04
CA SER A 103 -8.84 0.27 3.19
C SER A 103 -9.97 1.27 3.01
N GLU A 104 -10.12 2.18 3.97
CA GLU A 104 -11.09 3.27 3.96
C GLU A 104 -10.58 4.43 4.81
N ALA A 105 -11.32 5.50 4.94
CA ALA A 105 -10.93 6.62 5.81
C ALA A 105 -10.75 6.13 7.23
N GLY A 106 -9.54 6.29 7.78
CA GLY A 106 -9.21 5.86 9.13
C GLY A 106 -9.65 6.85 10.20
N ARG A 107 -9.41 6.46 11.46
CA ARG A 107 -9.69 7.29 12.62
C ARG A 107 -8.94 8.62 12.52
N ARG A 108 -9.64 9.70 12.83
CA ARG A 108 -9.04 11.05 12.89
C ARG A 108 -8.41 11.28 14.26
N GLY A 109 -7.44 12.18 14.30
CA GLY A 109 -6.84 12.63 15.56
C GLY A 109 -5.80 11.69 16.14
N VAL A 110 -5.28 10.74 15.36
CA VAL A 110 -4.14 9.92 15.78
C VAL A 110 -2.91 10.83 15.87
N SER A 111 -2.33 10.91 17.07
CA SER A 111 -1.14 11.73 17.31
C SER A 111 0.09 11.05 16.77
N LEU A 112 0.78 11.68 15.83
CA LEU A 112 2.00 11.16 15.22
C LEU A 112 3.17 12.16 15.48
N PRO A 113 4.43 11.68 15.57
CA PRO A 113 4.88 10.31 15.35
C PRO A 113 4.61 9.36 16.51
N ILE A 114 4.59 8.06 16.22
CA ILE A 114 4.46 7.00 17.21
C ILE A 114 5.60 6.01 17.01
N ALA A 115 6.27 5.64 18.10
CA ALA A 115 7.26 4.56 18.10
C ALA A 115 6.69 3.33 18.80
N LEU A 116 6.85 2.16 18.20
CA LEU A 116 6.39 0.88 18.73
C LEU A 116 7.55 -0.11 18.86
N PRO A 117 7.70 -0.85 19.98
CA PRO A 117 6.96 -0.69 21.23
C PRO A 117 7.33 0.59 21.97
N GLU A 118 6.40 1.10 22.76
CA GLU A 118 6.66 2.25 23.64
C GLU A 118 7.63 1.88 24.75
N GLY A 119 8.49 2.83 25.14
CA GLY A 119 9.40 2.67 26.27
C GLY A 119 10.55 1.69 26.06
N ALA A 120 10.74 1.19 24.84
CA ALA A 120 11.82 0.29 24.47
C ALA A 120 12.45 0.73 23.15
N GLU A 121 13.45 -0.01 22.68
CA GLU A 121 13.99 0.24 21.35
C GLU A 121 12.88 0.00 20.31
N TRP A 122 12.63 1.01 19.45
CA TRP A 122 11.55 0.94 18.52
C TRP A 122 11.82 -0.07 17.38
N LEU A 123 10.78 -0.74 16.94
CA LEU A 123 10.81 -1.63 15.78
C LEU A 123 10.02 -1.04 14.60
N VAL A 124 8.96 -0.29 14.91
CA VAL A 124 8.17 0.43 13.92
C VAL A 124 8.00 1.86 14.41
N ARG A 125 8.25 2.81 13.55
CA ARG A 125 7.99 4.22 13.82
C ARG A 125 7.11 4.79 12.72
N ILE A 126 5.91 5.22 13.10
CA ILE A 126 4.97 5.85 12.20
C ILE A 126 5.27 7.34 12.22
N ILE A 127 5.68 7.88 11.08
CA ILE A 127 6.13 9.28 10.97
C ILE A 127 4.96 10.21 10.73
N GLY A 128 4.05 9.85 9.83
CA GLY A 128 2.94 10.70 9.49
C GLY A 128 1.84 9.98 8.73
N SER A 129 0.76 10.70 8.48
CA SER A 129 -0.35 10.21 7.66
C SER A 129 -0.96 11.35 6.85
N LYS A 130 -1.46 11.02 5.67
CA LYS A 130 -2.19 11.95 4.82
C LYS A 130 -3.21 11.17 3.99
N ASN A 131 -4.47 11.56 4.09
CA ASN A 131 -5.58 10.82 3.47
C ASN A 131 -5.59 9.36 3.96
N ARG A 132 -5.52 8.39 3.05
CA ARG A 132 -5.46 6.97 3.39
C ARG A 132 -4.03 6.43 3.51
N LEU A 133 -3.04 7.30 3.37
CA LEU A 133 -1.64 6.89 3.39
C LEU A 133 -1.05 7.14 4.78
N VAL A 134 -0.46 6.10 5.34
CA VAL A 134 0.31 6.14 6.59
C VAL A 134 1.72 5.74 6.24
N TYR A 135 2.72 6.49 6.68
CA TYR A 135 4.10 6.21 6.30
C TYR A 135 5.03 6.26 7.49
N GLY A 136 6.10 5.51 7.40
CA GLY A 136 7.08 5.40 8.47
C GLY A 136 8.26 4.52 8.10
N VAL A 137 8.94 4.06 9.14
CA VAL A 137 10.10 3.18 9.02
C VAL A 137 9.97 2.01 9.97
N TYR A 138 10.53 0.87 9.60
CA TYR A 138 10.61 -0.27 10.49
C TYR A 138 11.99 -0.91 10.43
N ARG A 139 12.38 -1.57 11.53
CA ARG A 139 13.60 -2.35 11.58
C ARG A 139 13.33 -3.78 11.13
N ARG A 140 14.30 -4.39 10.47
CA ARG A 140 14.23 -5.80 10.07
C ARG A 140 14.42 -6.66 11.32
N HIS A 141 13.31 -7.19 11.84
CA HIS A 141 13.28 -8.01 13.04
C HIS A 141 12.05 -8.93 12.98
N MET A 142 12.16 -10.13 13.57
CA MET A 142 11.06 -11.10 13.53
C MET A 142 9.76 -10.59 14.17
N LYS A 143 9.84 -9.70 15.15
CA LYS A 143 8.68 -9.12 15.84
C LYS A 143 8.04 -7.93 15.13
N THR A 144 8.69 -7.41 14.11
CA THR A 144 8.25 -6.19 13.41
C THR A 144 6.87 -6.35 12.79
N ILE A 145 6.57 -7.52 12.23
CA ILE A 145 5.29 -7.78 11.57
C ILE A 145 4.12 -7.57 12.53
N GLY A 146 4.27 -8.02 13.80
CA GLY A 146 3.24 -7.80 14.81
C GLY A 146 2.97 -6.34 15.12
N TYR A 147 4.04 -5.52 15.15
CA TYR A 147 3.89 -4.08 15.37
C TYR A 147 3.34 -3.36 14.15
N LEU A 148 3.70 -3.77 12.94
CA LEU A 148 3.07 -3.26 11.73
C LEU A 148 1.57 -3.53 11.72
N GLY A 149 1.15 -4.69 12.22
CA GLY A 149 -0.27 -5.04 12.37
C GLY A 149 -1.04 -4.13 13.32
N GLN A 150 -0.36 -3.45 14.23
CA GLN A 150 -1.01 -2.48 15.13
C GLN A 150 -1.50 -1.22 14.41
N ILE A 151 -1.05 -0.97 13.20
CA ILE A 151 -1.55 0.16 12.39
C ILE A 151 -3.06 0.02 12.18
N ASP A 152 -3.56 -1.19 11.96
CA ASP A 152 -5.00 -1.46 11.84
C ASP A 152 -5.76 -0.96 13.08
N ARG A 153 -5.24 -1.23 14.27
CA ARG A 153 -5.86 -0.82 15.52
C ARG A 153 -5.79 0.69 15.75
N LEU A 154 -4.65 1.29 15.43
CA LEU A 154 -4.44 2.73 15.61
C LEU A 154 -5.41 3.54 14.75
N PHE A 155 -5.62 3.12 13.52
CA PHE A 155 -6.48 3.84 12.58
C PHE A 155 -7.89 3.26 12.47
N GLY A 156 -8.14 2.11 13.11
CA GLY A 156 -9.48 1.51 13.18
C GLY A 156 -9.96 0.83 11.90
N VAL A 157 -9.10 0.66 10.90
CA VAL A 157 -9.42 0.03 9.62
C VAL A 157 -8.24 -0.83 9.15
N PRO A 158 -8.47 -1.86 8.31
CA PRO A 158 -7.37 -2.64 7.76
C PRO A 158 -6.43 -1.80 6.92
N ALA A 159 -5.14 -2.07 7.05
CA ALA A 159 -4.08 -1.42 6.28
C ALA A 159 -3.27 -2.45 5.50
N THR A 160 -2.83 -2.09 4.32
CA THR A 160 -1.95 -2.92 3.49
C THR A 160 -0.63 -2.21 3.33
N THR A 161 0.46 -2.85 3.75
CA THR A 161 1.79 -2.24 3.82
C THR A 161 2.66 -2.66 2.65
N ARG A 162 3.36 -1.69 2.06
CA ARG A 162 4.37 -1.91 1.02
C ARG A 162 5.62 -1.13 1.35
N SER A 163 6.78 -1.67 0.97
CA SER A 163 8.05 -0.94 1.09
C SER A 163 8.04 0.28 0.16
N TRP A 164 8.80 1.29 0.53
CA TRP A 164 8.96 2.47 -0.31
C TRP A 164 9.52 2.12 -1.70
N ASN A 165 10.38 1.10 -1.80
CA ASN A 165 10.88 0.62 -3.10
C ASN A 165 9.75 0.16 -4.02
N THR A 166 8.75 -0.53 -3.49
CA THR A 166 7.56 -0.90 -4.27
C THR A 166 6.79 0.33 -4.72
N ILE A 167 6.61 1.31 -3.82
CA ILE A 167 5.94 2.57 -4.15
C ILE A 167 6.71 3.33 -5.24
N LEU A 168 8.05 3.36 -5.17
CA LEU A 168 8.87 3.98 -6.21
C LEU A 168 8.68 3.30 -7.57
N SER A 169 8.52 1.97 -7.58
CA SER A 169 8.21 1.23 -8.82
C SER A 169 6.83 1.61 -9.38
N VAL A 170 5.83 1.76 -8.51
CA VAL A 170 4.51 2.27 -8.88
C VAL A 170 4.62 3.67 -9.49
N LEU A 171 5.37 4.55 -8.84
CA LEU A 171 5.55 5.94 -9.29
C LEU A 171 6.22 6.00 -10.67
N ARG A 172 7.20 5.14 -10.94
CA ARG A 172 7.84 5.06 -12.26
C ARG A 172 6.83 4.71 -13.35
N ILE A 173 5.93 3.77 -13.08
CA ILE A 173 4.87 3.39 -14.03
C ILE A 173 3.89 4.55 -14.24
N LEU A 174 3.51 5.25 -13.17
CA LEU A 174 2.61 6.40 -13.25
C LEU A 174 3.19 7.54 -14.10
N LYS A 175 4.51 7.72 -14.05
CA LYS A 175 5.22 8.79 -14.77
C LYS A 175 5.62 8.39 -16.19
N SER A 176 5.53 7.11 -16.53
CA SER A 176 5.81 6.64 -17.89
C SER A 176 4.53 6.68 -18.72
N HIS A 177 4.66 7.07 -20.02
CA HIS A 177 3.52 7.18 -20.94
C HIS A 177 3.65 6.18 -22.07
#